data_9b2e211ac0de9fcf2882c136d186b5bb
#
_entry.id   9b2e211ac0de9fcf2882c136d186b5bb
#
_cell.length_a   1.000
_cell.length_b   1.000
_cell.length_c   1.000
_cell.angle_alpha   90.00
_cell.angle_beta   90.00
_cell.angle_gamma   90.00
#
_symmetry.space_group_name_H-M   'P 1'
#
loop_
_entity.id
_entity.type
_entity.pdbx_description
1 polymer ?
#
loop_
_entity_poly.entity_id
_entity_poly.type
_entity_poly.pdbx_seq_one_letter_code
_entity_poly.pdbx_strand_id
1 'polypeptide(L)'
;MDSRKSELRKRFREEREFHHESVDAESLRWEHLISSREFHTATVIASYISYGTEPETRYVNEEILAQKKVLLIPRMLPDKNLEWVPWNGSLENLQLRGNHYEPLGDPYSGSIDLVIVPALHIDRTGNRLGQGGGSYDRALKNLSAWKIALVYPGELTSEEIPVELHDQRMDAVATPELLVRFTKQS
;
A
#
# COMPACT_ATOMS: atom_id res chain seq x y z
N MET A 1 11.20 -19.79 4.02
CA MET A 1 11.38 -18.37 3.69
C MET A 1 12.49 -18.27 2.68
N ASP A 2 12.21 -17.82 1.48
CA ASP A 2 13.19 -17.78 0.40
C ASP A 2 14.36 -16.84 0.79
N SER A 3 15.59 -17.36 0.80
CA SER A 3 16.80 -16.60 1.17
C SER A 3 16.95 -15.38 0.23
N ARG A 4 16.60 -15.52 -1.06
CA ARG A 4 16.65 -14.46 -2.06
C ARG A 4 15.70 -13.30 -1.73
N LYS A 5 14.46 -13.58 -1.30
CA LYS A 5 13.54 -12.52 -0.81
C LYS A 5 14.10 -11.78 0.39
N SER A 6 14.79 -12.48 1.31
CA SER A 6 15.38 -11.85 2.49
C SER A 6 16.53 -10.92 2.13
N GLU A 7 17.40 -11.34 1.21
CA GLU A 7 18.51 -10.53 0.68
C GLU A 7 18.00 -9.29 -0.06
N LEU A 8 16.99 -9.46 -0.93
CA LEU A 8 16.35 -8.34 -1.64
C LEU A 8 15.74 -7.33 -0.66
N ARG A 9 15.04 -7.79 0.40
CA ARG A 9 14.49 -6.89 1.40
C ARG A 9 15.55 -6.07 2.12
N LYS A 10 16.70 -6.70 2.46
CA LYS A 10 17.80 -5.99 3.11
C LYS A 10 18.34 -4.89 2.19
N ARG A 11 18.69 -5.24 0.95
CA ARG A 11 19.20 -4.29 -0.03
C ARG A 11 18.23 -3.14 -0.28
N PHE A 12 16.95 -3.44 -0.56
CA PHE A 12 15.96 -2.42 -0.88
C PHE A 12 15.57 -1.54 0.31
N ARG A 13 15.73 -2.00 1.55
CA ARG A 13 15.59 -1.13 2.72
C ARG A 13 16.72 -0.12 2.81
N GLU A 14 17.95 -0.56 2.57
CA GLU A 14 19.13 0.32 2.56
C GLU A 14 19.00 1.37 1.43
N GLU A 15 18.57 0.97 0.23
CA GLU A 15 18.30 1.88 -0.89
C GLU A 15 17.16 2.86 -0.57
N ARG A 16 16.10 2.39 0.09
CA ARG A 16 14.95 3.21 0.49
C ARG A 16 15.32 4.29 1.50
N GLU A 17 16.16 4.01 2.47
CA GLU A 17 16.63 5.02 3.43
C GLU A 17 17.26 6.20 2.69
N PHE A 18 18.08 5.92 1.69
CA PHE A 18 18.69 6.95 0.84
C PHE A 18 17.65 7.73 0.00
N HIS A 19 16.67 7.04 -0.58
CA HIS A 19 15.61 7.69 -1.35
C HIS A 19 14.71 8.55 -0.46
N HIS A 20 14.35 8.06 0.71
CA HIS A 20 13.50 8.79 1.67
C HIS A 20 14.12 10.12 2.09
N GLU A 21 15.44 10.16 2.33
CA GLU A 21 16.14 11.40 2.68
C GLU A 21 16.17 12.43 1.53
N SER A 22 16.07 11.98 0.29
CA SER A 22 16.14 12.82 -0.91
C SER A 22 14.79 13.34 -1.40
N VAL A 23 13.68 12.78 -0.91
CA VAL A 23 12.32 13.14 -1.34
C VAL A 23 11.62 13.95 -0.27
N ASP A 24 11.15 15.13 -0.64
CA ASP A 24 10.26 15.90 0.22
C ASP A 24 8.90 15.20 0.35
N ALA A 25 8.57 14.75 1.55
CA ALA A 25 7.31 14.06 1.84
C ALA A 25 6.08 14.89 1.46
N GLU A 26 6.15 16.22 1.55
CA GLU A 26 5.06 17.11 1.16
C GLU A 26 4.83 17.16 -0.37
N SER A 27 5.84 16.74 -1.15
CA SER A 27 5.73 16.64 -2.60
C SER A 27 4.98 15.38 -3.08
N LEU A 28 4.77 14.40 -2.20
CA LEU A 28 4.12 13.12 -2.53
C LEU A 28 2.59 13.27 -2.62
N ARG A 29 2.11 13.90 -3.68
CA ARG A 29 0.67 14.17 -3.88
C ARG A 29 -0.09 13.07 -4.59
N TRP A 30 0.59 12.12 -5.22
CA TRP A 30 -0.03 10.98 -5.92
C TRP A 30 -1.08 11.39 -6.96
N GLU A 31 -0.85 12.49 -7.68
CA GLU A 31 -1.81 13.08 -8.61
C GLU A 31 -2.26 12.09 -9.70
N HIS A 32 -1.34 11.26 -10.19
CA HIS A 32 -1.66 10.24 -11.19
C HIS A 32 -2.59 9.14 -10.66
N LEU A 33 -2.51 8.81 -9.36
CA LEU A 33 -3.46 7.90 -8.72
C LEU A 33 -4.81 8.61 -8.52
N ILE A 34 -4.81 9.80 -7.92
CA ILE A 34 -6.02 10.55 -7.60
C ILE A 34 -6.84 10.90 -8.85
N SER A 35 -6.16 11.18 -9.97
CA SER A 35 -6.78 11.45 -11.28
C SER A 35 -7.18 10.20 -12.06
N SER A 36 -6.85 9.00 -11.55
CA SER A 36 -7.15 7.75 -12.25
C SER A 36 -8.65 7.45 -12.26
N ARG A 37 -9.09 6.72 -13.29
CA ARG A 37 -10.49 6.26 -13.37
C ARG A 37 -10.86 5.39 -12.17
N GLU A 38 -9.96 4.51 -11.78
CA GLU A 38 -10.16 3.57 -10.68
C GLU A 38 -10.37 4.31 -9.36
N PHE A 39 -9.59 5.36 -9.10
CA PHE A 39 -9.78 6.18 -7.91
C PHE A 39 -11.09 6.96 -7.96
N HIS A 40 -11.43 7.55 -9.10
CA HIS A 40 -12.68 8.30 -9.24
C HIS A 40 -13.92 7.44 -9.06
N THR A 41 -13.93 6.22 -9.59
CA THR A 41 -15.09 5.32 -9.52
C THR A 41 -15.21 4.60 -8.18
N ALA A 42 -14.11 4.46 -7.44
CA ALA A 42 -14.12 3.84 -6.13
C ALA A 42 -14.92 4.67 -5.12
N THR A 43 -15.74 4.01 -4.32
CA THR A 43 -16.48 4.59 -3.20
C THR A 43 -15.90 4.19 -1.85
N VAL A 44 -15.32 3.00 -1.77
CA VAL A 44 -14.66 2.45 -0.59
C VAL A 44 -13.20 2.15 -0.94
N ILE A 45 -12.29 2.88 -0.31
CA ILE A 45 -10.85 2.77 -0.54
C ILE A 45 -10.16 2.36 0.75
N ALA A 46 -9.43 1.26 0.70
CA ALA A 46 -8.52 0.88 1.75
C ALA A 46 -7.14 1.49 1.47
N SER A 47 -6.53 2.08 2.49
CA SER A 47 -5.21 2.69 2.43
C SER A 47 -4.43 2.31 3.68
N TYR A 48 -3.33 2.99 3.95
CA TYR A 48 -2.54 2.83 5.17
C TYR A 48 -2.08 4.20 5.70
N ILE A 49 -1.67 4.24 6.95
CA ILE A 49 -0.95 5.38 7.50
C ILE A 49 0.53 5.04 7.42
N SER A 50 1.27 5.78 6.61
CA SER A 50 2.70 5.58 6.42
C SER A 50 3.47 5.73 7.73
N TYR A 51 4.48 4.90 7.92
CA TYR A 51 5.41 5.03 9.03
C TYR A 51 6.85 4.71 8.60
N GLY A 52 7.82 5.26 9.34
CA GLY A 52 9.24 5.07 9.01
C GLY A 52 9.57 5.64 7.63
N THR A 53 10.14 4.81 6.77
CA THR A 53 10.55 5.19 5.41
C THR A 53 9.52 4.86 4.32
N GLU A 54 8.28 4.54 4.69
CA GLU A 54 7.23 4.29 3.69
C GLU A 54 6.85 5.57 2.95
N PRO A 55 6.47 5.47 1.66
CA PRO A 55 5.93 6.61 0.92
C PRO A 55 4.73 7.22 1.65
N GLU A 56 4.76 8.54 1.87
CA GLU A 56 3.77 9.27 2.66
C GLU A 56 2.37 9.19 2.02
N THR A 57 1.38 8.79 2.82
CA THR A 57 -0.01 8.60 2.36
C THR A 57 -0.98 9.66 2.87
N ARG A 58 -0.51 10.62 3.68
CA ARG A 58 -1.38 11.66 4.27
C ARG A 58 -2.22 12.37 3.22
N TYR A 59 -1.59 12.85 2.17
CA TYR A 59 -2.29 13.60 1.12
C TYR A 59 -3.37 12.76 0.41
N VAL A 60 -3.06 11.53 0.01
CA VAL A 60 -4.06 10.68 -0.64
C VAL A 60 -5.19 10.28 0.31
N ASN A 61 -4.91 10.10 1.59
CA ASN A 61 -5.93 9.81 2.60
C ASN A 61 -6.86 11.03 2.83
N GLU A 62 -6.30 12.23 2.87
CA GLU A 62 -7.07 13.48 2.94
C GLU A 62 -7.96 13.66 1.70
N GLU A 63 -7.46 13.36 0.50
CA GLU A 63 -8.23 13.43 -0.75
C GLU A 63 -9.37 12.40 -0.80
N ILE A 64 -9.17 11.19 -0.30
CA ILE A 64 -10.22 10.19 -0.16
C ILE A 64 -11.37 10.75 0.68
N LEU A 65 -11.06 11.34 1.82
CA LEU A 65 -12.05 11.93 2.73
C LEU A 65 -12.71 13.19 2.16
N ALA A 66 -11.93 14.08 1.51
CA ALA A 66 -12.43 15.30 0.88
C ALA A 66 -13.45 15.00 -0.23
N GLN A 67 -13.25 13.89 -0.95
CA GLN A 67 -14.19 13.39 -1.96
C GLN A 67 -15.36 12.58 -1.36
N LYS A 68 -15.51 12.57 -0.03
CA LYS A 68 -16.58 11.87 0.70
C LYS A 68 -16.63 10.35 0.42
N LYS A 69 -15.49 9.76 0.12
CA LYS A 69 -15.33 8.32 0.00
C LYS A 69 -15.12 7.70 1.38
N VAL A 70 -15.40 6.41 1.51
CA VAL A 70 -15.09 5.67 2.73
C VAL A 70 -13.60 5.31 2.73
N LEU A 71 -12.86 5.82 3.69
CA LEU A 71 -11.46 5.48 3.93
C LEU A 71 -11.37 4.37 4.98
N LEU A 72 -10.70 3.28 4.62
CA LEU A 72 -10.41 2.16 5.52
C LEU A 72 -8.90 2.10 5.78
N ILE A 73 -8.53 1.88 7.05
CA ILE A 73 -7.13 1.70 7.47
C ILE A 73 -6.99 0.30 8.08
N PRO A 74 -5.86 -0.40 7.85
CA PRO A 74 -5.66 -1.73 8.40
C PRO A 74 -5.39 -1.69 9.91
N ARG A 75 -5.95 -2.66 10.62
CA ARG A 75 -5.59 -3.01 11.99
C ARG A 75 -5.05 -4.44 12.00
N MET A 76 -3.90 -4.65 12.64
CA MET A 76 -3.27 -5.96 12.69
C MET A 76 -3.86 -6.81 13.82
N LEU A 77 -4.28 -8.01 13.48
CA LEU A 77 -4.75 -9.01 14.43
C LEU A 77 -3.58 -9.80 15.04
N PRO A 78 -3.78 -10.49 16.19
CA PRO A 78 -2.74 -11.29 16.84
C PRO A 78 -2.13 -12.38 15.95
N ASP A 79 -2.91 -12.93 15.01
CA ASP A 79 -2.48 -13.93 14.03
C ASP A 79 -1.80 -13.33 12.79
N LYS A 80 -1.54 -12.01 12.82
CA LYS A 80 -0.96 -11.21 11.73
C LYS A 80 -1.85 -11.06 10.48
N ASN A 81 -3.12 -11.41 10.56
CA ASN A 81 -4.11 -11.01 9.57
C ASN A 81 -4.43 -9.52 9.74
N LEU A 82 -5.02 -8.91 8.69
CA LEU A 82 -5.48 -7.54 8.73
C LEU A 82 -7.01 -7.52 8.68
N GLU A 83 -7.59 -6.64 9.46
CA GLU A 83 -8.97 -6.20 9.28
C GLU A 83 -8.99 -4.72 8.87
N TRP A 84 -10.00 -4.35 8.11
CA TRP A 84 -10.16 -3.00 7.58
C TRP A 84 -11.15 -2.23 8.43
N VAL A 85 -10.74 -1.09 8.96
CA VAL A 85 -11.58 -0.28 9.88
C VAL A 85 -11.77 1.11 9.29
N PRO A 86 -13.02 1.64 9.25
CA PRO A 86 -13.27 3.01 8.79
C PRO A 86 -12.53 4.04 9.64
N TRP A 87 -11.91 5.00 8.96
CA TRP A 87 -11.24 6.11 9.63
C TRP A 87 -11.65 7.44 9.00
N ASN A 88 -11.94 8.41 9.85
CA ASN A 88 -12.43 9.74 9.46
C ASN A 88 -11.33 10.82 9.40
N GLY A 89 -10.05 10.44 9.49
CA GLY A 89 -8.93 11.37 9.50
C GLY A 89 -8.57 11.94 10.87
N SER A 90 -9.36 11.70 11.92
CA SER A 90 -9.07 12.20 13.26
C SER A 90 -8.06 11.32 14.00
N LEU A 91 -7.02 11.95 14.58
CA LEU A 91 -6.06 11.27 15.45
C LEU A 91 -6.70 10.67 16.70
N GLU A 92 -7.82 11.23 17.17
CA GLU A 92 -8.55 10.71 18.32
C GLU A 92 -9.11 9.30 18.08
N ASN A 93 -9.32 8.92 16.81
CA ASN A 93 -9.79 7.62 16.40
C ASN A 93 -8.65 6.64 16.05
N LEU A 94 -7.45 6.94 16.50
CA LEU A 94 -6.28 6.09 16.35
C LEU A 94 -5.69 5.73 17.71
N GLN A 95 -5.06 4.58 17.78
CA GLN A 95 -4.21 4.16 18.87
C GLN A 95 -2.79 3.87 18.37
N LEU A 96 -1.80 4.28 19.15
CA LEU A 96 -0.42 3.93 18.87
C LEU A 96 -0.16 2.49 19.30
N ARG A 97 0.35 1.67 18.39
CA ARG A 97 0.73 0.28 18.64
C ARG A 97 2.14 0.01 18.11
N GLY A 98 3.09 -0.07 19.03
CA GLY A 98 4.50 -0.05 18.62
C GLY A 98 4.87 1.27 17.94
N ASN A 99 5.27 1.21 16.68
CA ASN A 99 5.72 2.36 15.90
C ASN A 99 4.70 2.85 14.86
N HIS A 100 3.48 2.30 14.85
CA HIS A 100 2.44 2.67 13.88
C HIS A 100 1.11 2.93 14.57
N TYR A 101 0.25 3.69 13.88
CA TYR A 101 -1.10 3.97 14.31
C TYR A 101 -2.08 2.94 13.74
N GLU A 102 -2.99 2.48 14.57
CA GLU A 102 -4.09 1.60 14.18
C GLU A 102 -5.44 2.27 14.46
N PRO A 103 -6.45 2.07 13.60
CA PRO A 103 -7.76 2.67 13.77
C PRO A 103 -8.53 2.00 14.91
N LEU A 104 -9.30 2.82 15.63
CA LEU A 104 -10.30 2.38 16.59
C LEU A 104 -11.64 2.14 15.89
N GLY A 105 -12.49 1.29 16.47
CA GLY A 105 -13.85 1.03 15.97
C GLY A 105 -14.02 -0.40 15.43
N ASP A 106 -15.17 -0.63 14.81
CA ASP A 106 -15.56 -1.94 14.30
C ASP A 106 -15.02 -2.20 12.90
N PRO A 107 -14.68 -3.45 12.56
CA PRO A 107 -14.25 -3.82 11.22
C PRO A 107 -15.33 -3.57 10.17
N TYR A 108 -14.90 -3.12 9.00
CA TYR A 108 -15.77 -2.96 7.84
C TYR A 108 -16.08 -4.32 7.19
N SER A 109 -17.35 -4.57 6.94
CA SER A 109 -17.83 -5.84 6.36
C SER A 109 -18.31 -5.75 4.91
N GLY A 110 -18.28 -4.55 4.32
CA GLY A 110 -18.69 -4.35 2.93
C GLY A 110 -17.60 -4.66 1.90
N SER A 111 -17.91 -4.45 0.64
CA SER A 111 -16.94 -4.57 -0.45
C SER A 111 -15.97 -3.38 -0.48
N ILE A 112 -14.73 -3.66 -0.87
CA ILE A 112 -13.68 -2.66 -1.07
C ILE A 112 -13.44 -2.56 -2.57
N ASP A 113 -13.44 -1.33 -3.10
CA ASP A 113 -13.27 -1.08 -4.53
C ASP A 113 -11.80 -0.97 -4.93
N LEU A 114 -11.00 -0.34 -4.08
CA LEU A 114 -9.58 -0.04 -4.32
C LEU A 114 -8.78 -0.24 -3.04
N VAL A 115 -7.59 -0.85 -3.15
CA VAL A 115 -6.64 -0.99 -2.04
C VAL A 115 -5.30 -0.39 -2.42
N ILE A 116 -4.85 0.57 -1.62
CA ILE A 116 -3.50 1.13 -1.68
C ILE A 116 -2.62 0.28 -0.76
N VAL A 117 -1.56 -0.29 -1.30
CA VAL A 117 -0.74 -1.32 -0.66
C VAL A 117 0.69 -0.82 -0.46
N PRO A 118 1.26 -0.89 0.74
CA PRO A 118 2.68 -0.57 0.94
C PRO A 118 3.57 -1.63 0.27
N ALA A 119 4.65 -1.18 -0.35
CA ALA A 119 5.64 -2.04 -0.98
C ALA A 119 7.04 -1.49 -0.77
N LEU A 120 8.04 -2.36 -0.67
CA LEU A 120 9.45 -1.98 -0.78
C LEU A 120 9.87 -1.79 -2.22
N HIS A 121 9.43 -2.70 -3.08
CA HIS A 121 9.70 -2.70 -4.51
C HIS A 121 8.56 -3.39 -5.27
N ILE A 122 8.41 -3.02 -6.54
CA ILE A 122 7.52 -3.66 -7.51
C ILE A 122 8.34 -4.02 -8.76
N ASP A 123 8.17 -5.22 -9.29
CA ASP A 123 8.73 -5.57 -10.58
C ASP A 123 7.79 -5.21 -11.74
N ARG A 124 8.29 -5.34 -12.98
CA ARG A 124 7.54 -5.01 -14.20
C ARG A 124 6.31 -5.88 -14.46
N THR A 125 6.17 -6.98 -13.73
CA THR A 125 5.01 -7.87 -13.83
C THR A 125 3.97 -7.62 -12.75
N GLY A 126 4.26 -6.72 -11.81
CA GLY A 126 3.36 -6.36 -10.70
C GLY A 126 3.56 -7.21 -9.45
N ASN A 127 4.62 -8.00 -9.38
CA ASN A 127 4.96 -8.69 -8.14
C ASN A 127 5.52 -7.70 -7.13
N ARG A 128 5.06 -7.84 -5.90
CA ARG A 128 5.37 -6.93 -4.80
C ARG A 128 6.34 -7.55 -3.81
N LEU A 129 7.37 -6.82 -3.45
CA LEU A 129 8.18 -7.13 -2.29
C LEU A 129 7.70 -6.31 -1.08
N GLY A 130 7.10 -6.97 -0.11
CA GLY A 130 6.70 -6.36 1.15
C GLY A 130 7.75 -6.58 2.26
N GLN A 131 7.44 -6.11 3.46
CA GLN A 131 8.32 -6.18 4.64
C GLN A 131 8.57 -7.60 5.18
N GLY A 132 7.82 -8.61 4.72
CA GLY A 132 8.05 -10.02 5.06
C GLY A 132 7.05 -10.62 6.06
N GLY A 133 6.08 -9.86 6.56
CA GLY A 133 5.05 -10.36 7.47
C GLY A 133 3.94 -11.17 6.80
N GLY A 134 3.76 -11.02 5.47
CA GLY A 134 2.71 -11.68 4.69
C GLY A 134 1.27 -11.22 5.01
N SER A 135 1.10 -10.21 5.87
CA SER A 135 -0.21 -9.74 6.32
C SER A 135 -1.06 -9.21 5.17
N TYR A 136 -0.46 -8.42 4.28
CA TYR A 136 -1.16 -7.93 3.09
C TYR A 136 -1.50 -9.05 2.11
N ASP A 137 -0.61 -10.01 1.89
CA ASP A 137 -0.89 -11.11 0.96
C ASP A 137 -2.08 -11.94 1.43
N ARG A 138 -2.19 -12.19 2.74
CA ARG A 138 -3.35 -12.86 3.33
C ARG A 138 -4.62 -12.01 3.21
N ALA A 139 -4.54 -10.72 3.53
CA ALA A 139 -5.69 -9.82 3.47
C ALA A 139 -6.22 -9.60 2.06
N LEU A 140 -5.33 -9.54 1.06
CA LEU A 140 -5.67 -9.29 -0.34
C LEU A 140 -6.20 -10.53 -1.07
N LYS A 141 -5.94 -11.74 -0.58
CA LYS A 141 -6.24 -13.01 -1.25
C LYS A 141 -7.70 -13.14 -1.68
N ASN A 142 -8.61 -12.66 -0.85
CA ASN A 142 -10.05 -12.80 -1.06
C ASN A 142 -10.73 -11.47 -1.46
N LEU A 143 -9.95 -10.44 -1.76
CA LEU A 143 -10.49 -9.14 -2.17
C LEU A 143 -10.53 -9.03 -3.70
N SER A 144 -11.70 -8.70 -4.23
CA SER A 144 -11.89 -8.36 -5.65
C SER A 144 -11.51 -6.91 -5.97
N ALA A 145 -10.98 -6.17 -5.00
CA ALA A 145 -10.57 -4.79 -5.15
C ALA A 145 -9.43 -4.62 -6.16
N TRP A 146 -9.39 -3.47 -6.82
CA TRP A 146 -8.23 -3.06 -7.60
C TRP A 146 -7.06 -2.71 -6.66
N LYS A 147 -5.90 -3.31 -6.89
CA LYS A 147 -4.73 -3.25 -5.99
C LYS A 147 -3.66 -2.39 -6.61
N ILE A 148 -3.28 -1.31 -5.93
CA ILE A 148 -2.19 -0.44 -6.35
C ILE A 148 -1.15 -0.29 -5.25
N ALA A 149 0.12 -0.42 -5.62
CA ALA A 149 1.23 -0.12 -4.71
C ALA A 149 1.71 1.32 -4.87
N LEU A 150 2.11 1.96 -3.76
CA LEU A 150 2.85 3.22 -3.79
C LEU A 150 4.33 2.94 -3.51
N VAL A 151 5.19 3.51 -4.35
CA VAL A 151 6.64 3.36 -4.25
C VAL A 151 7.34 4.67 -4.63
N TYR A 152 8.58 4.85 -4.16
CA TYR A 152 9.41 5.97 -4.59
C TYR A 152 9.90 5.78 -6.04
N PRO A 153 10.31 6.88 -6.71
CA PRO A 153 11.04 6.77 -7.98
C PRO A 153 12.25 5.85 -7.82
N GLY A 154 12.42 4.92 -8.76
CA GLY A 154 13.50 3.91 -8.70
C GLY A 154 13.12 2.59 -8.02
N GLU A 155 12.00 2.51 -7.28
CA GLU A 155 11.53 1.27 -6.66
C GLU A 155 10.63 0.42 -7.57
N LEU A 156 10.35 0.87 -8.78
CA LEU A 156 9.86 0.04 -9.89
C LEU A 156 11.06 -0.54 -10.63
N THR A 157 11.34 -1.81 -10.43
CA THR A 157 12.55 -2.47 -10.92
C THR A 157 12.30 -3.37 -12.12
N SER A 158 13.34 -3.58 -12.94
CA SER A 158 13.36 -4.63 -13.97
C SER A 158 13.82 -5.99 -13.43
N GLU A 159 14.36 -6.03 -12.21
CA GLU A 159 14.74 -7.26 -11.54
C GLU A 159 13.48 -8.02 -11.09
N GLU A 160 13.38 -9.30 -11.47
CA GLU A 160 12.25 -10.13 -11.07
C GLU A 160 12.26 -10.42 -9.57
N ILE A 161 11.14 -10.13 -8.93
CA ILE A 161 10.91 -10.47 -7.53
C ILE A 161 10.47 -11.93 -7.44
N PRO A 162 11.15 -12.77 -6.63
CA PRO A 162 10.73 -14.16 -6.44
C PRO A 162 9.31 -14.24 -5.90
N VAL A 163 8.50 -15.12 -6.48
CA VAL A 163 7.07 -15.26 -6.17
C VAL A 163 6.82 -16.58 -5.45
N GLU A 164 6.01 -16.55 -4.41
CA GLU A 164 5.45 -17.72 -3.72
C GLU A 164 3.94 -17.83 -4.02
N LEU A 165 3.36 -19.01 -3.88
CA LEU A 165 1.96 -19.28 -4.25
C LEU A 165 0.93 -18.39 -3.54
N HIS A 166 1.28 -17.81 -2.42
CA HIS A 166 0.39 -16.95 -1.63
C HIS A 166 0.57 -15.46 -1.93
N ASP A 167 1.62 -15.07 -2.65
CA ASP A 167 1.88 -13.67 -2.98
C ASP A 167 0.77 -13.10 -3.86
N GLN A 168 0.35 -11.89 -3.54
CA GLN A 168 -0.69 -11.21 -4.29
C GLN A 168 -0.07 -10.17 -5.21
N ARG A 169 -0.34 -10.34 -6.50
CA ARG A 169 0.09 -9.42 -7.54
C ARG A 169 -0.71 -8.12 -7.49
N MET A 170 -0.06 -7.00 -7.78
CA MET A 170 -0.70 -5.70 -7.93
C MET A 170 -1.29 -5.53 -9.33
N ASP A 171 -2.39 -4.80 -9.44
CA ASP A 171 -2.98 -4.38 -10.72
C ASP A 171 -2.25 -3.15 -11.27
N ALA A 172 -1.65 -2.34 -10.39
CA ALA A 172 -0.90 -1.15 -10.75
C ALA A 172 0.15 -0.76 -9.71
N VAL A 173 1.02 0.15 -10.10
CA VAL A 173 1.95 0.88 -9.22
C VAL A 173 1.89 2.37 -9.52
N ALA A 174 1.97 3.20 -8.50
CA ALA A 174 2.16 4.63 -8.63
C ALA A 174 3.48 5.07 -7.99
N THR A 175 4.17 5.95 -8.68
CA THR A 175 5.19 6.85 -8.14
C THR A 175 4.63 8.27 -8.15
N PRO A 176 5.27 9.27 -7.55
CA PRO A 176 4.84 10.66 -7.68
C PRO A 176 4.72 11.13 -9.14
N GLU A 177 5.49 10.52 -10.07
CA GLU A 177 5.64 10.98 -11.44
C GLU A 177 4.76 10.23 -12.44
N LEU A 178 4.33 9.00 -12.12
CA LEU A 178 3.59 8.15 -13.07
C LEU A 178 2.73 7.09 -12.38
N LEU A 179 1.78 6.56 -13.14
CA LEU A 179 1.00 5.38 -12.79
C LEU A 179 1.13 4.34 -13.91
N VAL A 180 1.56 3.14 -13.55
CA VAL A 180 1.67 2.00 -14.48
C VAL A 180 0.66 0.94 -14.11
N ARG A 181 -0.15 0.50 -15.07
CA ARG A 181 -1.06 -0.64 -14.94
C ARG A 181 -0.42 -1.90 -15.50
N PHE A 182 -0.53 -2.98 -14.77
CA PHE A 182 -0.02 -4.28 -15.23
C PHE A 182 -1.11 -5.05 -15.97
N THR A 183 -0.75 -5.59 -17.13
CA THR A 183 -1.65 -6.49 -17.87
C THR A 183 -1.83 -7.80 -17.12
N LYS A 184 -3.07 -8.26 -17.00
CA LYS A 184 -3.34 -9.62 -16.52
C LYS A 184 -2.75 -10.59 -17.55
N GLN A 185 -1.84 -11.43 -17.11
CA GLN A 185 -1.40 -12.55 -17.94
C GLN A 185 -2.61 -13.50 -18.09
N SER A 186 -3.00 -13.75 -19.34
CA SER A 186 -4.09 -14.68 -19.70
C SER A 186 -3.72 -16.10 -19.34
#